data_6fac1f7d8177b7424152f03d937bf99a
#
_entry.id   6fac1f7d8177b7424152f03d937bf99a
#
_cell.length_a   1.000
_cell.length_b   1.000
_cell.length_c   1.000
_cell.angle_alpha   90.00
_cell.angle_beta   90.00
_cell.angle_gamma   90.00
#
_symmetry.space_group_name_H-M   'P 1'
#
loop_
_entity.id
_entity.type
_entity.pdbx_description
1 polymer ?
#
loop_
_entity_poly.entity_id
_entity_poly.type
_entity_poly.pdbx_seq_one_letter_code
_entity_poly.pdbx_strand_id
1 'polypeptide(L)'
;GEEVGLTLQKRFRYIREAFSNDELTQIYKLDETKLPRYPLGWEPWLQTALDTIQYQTETEELIFYVGEKAYKEELEARGFEVHLEERRFGISATMIRENPSKYWKYIAQPFRRQFTKKVLIMGSASNGKTTLAKDLARFYDAPVSLEYAREYQIKNNVRDDELTPKDYYYLLLGQYDQTSKLIDSSANRGLVIADTNSLVTKGYYDYYMEVEGQDTSMTDTFDNLFVSILSKEKWDLILFVQPIGSYVNDGFRDMTMADEEIRTSFSNYLDQLR
;
A
#
# COMPACT_ATOMS: atom_id res chain seq x y z
N GLY A 1 -14.04 3.30 -11.73
CA GLY A 1 -12.89 3.38 -10.82
C GLY A 1 -13.25 2.97 -9.41
N GLU A 2 -14.46 3.24 -8.96
CA GLU A 2 -14.93 2.90 -7.61
C GLU A 2 -15.04 1.39 -7.39
N GLU A 3 -15.36 0.62 -8.39
CA GLU A 3 -15.40 -0.85 -8.39
C GLU A 3 -14.08 -1.49 -7.92
N VAL A 4 -12.95 -0.82 -8.21
CA VAL A 4 -11.62 -1.24 -7.75
C VAL A 4 -11.10 -0.38 -6.59
N GLY A 5 -11.97 0.34 -5.89
CA GLY A 5 -11.61 1.19 -4.76
C GLY A 5 -10.84 2.46 -5.09
N LEU A 6 -10.82 2.91 -6.36
CA LEU A 6 -10.27 4.19 -6.82
C LEU A 6 -11.32 5.28 -6.74
N THR A 7 -11.58 5.77 -5.53
CA THR A 7 -12.48 6.92 -5.30
C THR A 7 -11.95 8.20 -5.97
N LEU A 8 -12.80 9.21 -6.15
CA LEU A 8 -12.37 10.50 -6.69
C LEU A 8 -11.19 11.09 -5.89
N GLN A 9 -11.26 11.02 -4.56
CA GLN A 9 -10.21 11.53 -3.68
C GLN A 9 -8.87 10.79 -3.89
N LYS A 10 -8.89 9.46 -4.01
CA LYS A 10 -7.68 8.67 -4.28
C LYS A 10 -7.10 9.01 -5.66
N ARG A 11 -7.95 9.07 -6.70
CA ARG A 11 -7.52 9.43 -8.05
C ARG A 11 -6.86 10.80 -8.09
N PHE A 12 -7.49 11.79 -7.46
CA PHE A 12 -6.94 13.13 -7.38
C PHE A 12 -5.56 13.14 -6.70
N ARG A 13 -5.44 12.46 -5.55
CA ARG A 13 -4.16 12.37 -4.84
C ARG A 13 -3.09 11.69 -5.69
N TYR A 14 -3.40 10.57 -6.32
CA TYR A 14 -2.42 9.81 -7.12
C TYR A 14 -1.98 10.57 -8.37
N ILE A 15 -2.89 11.31 -9.01
CA ILE A 15 -2.52 12.19 -10.12
C ILE A 15 -1.59 13.30 -9.64
N ARG A 16 -1.91 13.98 -8.54
CA ARG A 16 -1.01 15.00 -7.97
C ARG A 16 0.36 14.45 -7.63
N GLU A 17 0.41 13.25 -7.08
CA GLU A 17 1.67 12.56 -6.77
C GLU A 17 2.47 12.23 -8.04
N ALA A 18 1.80 11.81 -9.12
CA ALA A 18 2.44 11.53 -10.41
C ALA A 18 3.09 12.78 -11.03
N PHE A 19 2.53 13.96 -10.77
CA PHE A 19 3.03 15.25 -11.26
C PHE A 19 3.69 16.11 -10.17
N SER A 20 4.15 15.50 -9.08
CA SER A 20 4.69 16.22 -7.92
C SER A 20 5.95 17.04 -8.24
N ASN A 21 6.71 16.65 -9.27
CA ASN A 21 7.93 17.33 -9.70
C ASN A 21 7.71 18.21 -10.95
N ASP A 22 6.46 18.38 -11.39
CA ASP A 22 6.11 19.21 -12.54
C ASP A 22 5.46 20.51 -12.05
N GLU A 23 6.24 21.60 -12.08
CA GLU A 23 5.78 22.91 -11.63
C GLU A 23 4.79 23.58 -12.58
N LEU A 24 4.71 23.10 -13.83
CA LEU A 24 3.83 23.65 -14.85
C LEU A 24 2.44 23.01 -14.84
N THR A 25 2.30 21.85 -14.19
CA THR A 25 1.04 21.10 -14.17
C THR A 25 0.24 21.39 -12.91
N GLN A 26 -0.97 21.90 -13.06
CA GLN A 26 -1.94 22.08 -11.99
C GLN A 26 -3.05 21.05 -12.11
N ILE A 27 -3.43 20.42 -10.99
CA ILE A 27 -4.45 19.37 -10.93
C ILE A 27 -5.67 19.89 -10.18
N TYR A 28 -6.81 19.88 -10.83
CA TYR A 28 -8.08 20.30 -10.27
C TYR A 28 -9.05 19.12 -10.15
N LYS A 29 -10.00 19.24 -9.23
CA LYS A 29 -11.14 18.34 -9.12
C LYS A 29 -12.34 18.98 -9.82
N LEU A 30 -12.93 18.25 -10.75
CA LEU A 30 -14.23 18.58 -11.29
C LEU A 30 -15.24 17.55 -10.74
N ASP A 31 -16.18 18.02 -9.91
CA ASP A 31 -17.24 17.17 -9.36
C ASP A 31 -18.49 17.23 -10.25
N GLU A 32 -18.68 16.19 -11.01
CA GLU A 32 -19.79 16.05 -11.97
C GLU A 32 -21.06 15.45 -11.35
N THR A 33 -21.05 15.13 -10.07
CA THR A 33 -22.19 14.39 -9.42
C THR A 33 -23.52 15.13 -9.47
N LYS A 34 -23.48 16.46 -9.53
CA LYS A 34 -24.66 17.33 -9.58
C LYS A 34 -24.97 17.83 -11.01
N LEU A 35 -24.13 17.52 -11.97
CA LEU A 35 -24.33 17.98 -13.34
C LEU A 35 -25.32 17.07 -14.08
N PRO A 36 -26.15 17.61 -14.98
CA PRO A 36 -26.98 16.82 -15.86
C PRO A 36 -26.12 15.89 -16.74
N ARG A 37 -26.69 14.75 -17.15
CA ARG A 37 -26.01 13.84 -18.09
C ARG A 37 -26.02 14.43 -19.51
N TYR A 38 -25.06 13.96 -20.31
CA TYR A 38 -25.01 14.24 -21.74
C TYR A 38 -26.38 13.98 -22.41
N PRO A 39 -26.85 14.84 -23.35
CA PRO A 39 -26.16 16.04 -23.86
C PRO A 39 -26.41 17.32 -23.05
N LEU A 40 -27.39 17.35 -22.14
CA LEU A 40 -27.80 18.54 -21.39
C LEU A 40 -26.73 19.05 -20.42
N GLY A 41 -25.77 18.21 -20.06
CA GLY A 41 -24.71 18.53 -19.11
C GLY A 41 -23.54 19.33 -19.69
N TRP A 42 -23.45 19.55 -21.01
CA TRP A 42 -22.28 20.20 -21.61
C TRP A 42 -22.05 21.63 -21.11
N GLU A 43 -23.04 22.48 -21.20
CA GLU A 43 -22.89 23.87 -20.73
C GLU A 43 -22.55 23.99 -19.26
N PRO A 44 -23.28 23.34 -18.33
CA PRO A 44 -22.94 23.36 -16.91
C PRO A 44 -21.55 22.76 -16.63
N TRP A 45 -21.15 21.73 -17.39
CA TRP A 45 -19.82 21.10 -17.25
C TRP A 45 -18.71 22.06 -17.66
N LEU A 46 -18.83 22.67 -18.85
CA LEU A 46 -17.84 23.60 -19.36
C LEU A 46 -17.70 24.82 -18.45
N GLN A 47 -18.82 25.41 -18.04
CA GLN A 47 -18.80 26.55 -17.12
C GLN A 47 -18.10 26.18 -15.80
N THR A 48 -18.44 25.03 -15.22
CA THR A 48 -17.79 24.55 -13.99
C THR A 48 -16.29 24.32 -14.19
N ALA A 49 -15.87 23.81 -15.36
CA ALA A 49 -14.46 23.62 -15.68
C ALA A 49 -13.71 24.95 -15.79
N LEU A 50 -14.26 25.92 -16.53
CA LEU A 50 -13.69 27.26 -16.68
C LEU A 50 -13.61 28.02 -15.35
N ASP A 51 -14.65 27.96 -14.54
CA ASP A 51 -14.66 28.56 -13.21
C ASP A 51 -13.61 27.92 -12.30
N THR A 52 -13.44 26.60 -12.40
CA THR A 52 -12.46 25.85 -11.60
C THR A 52 -11.03 26.27 -11.89
N ILE A 53 -10.69 26.53 -13.15
CA ILE A 53 -9.37 27.02 -13.55
C ILE A 53 -9.25 28.54 -13.54
N GLN A 54 -10.33 29.25 -13.17
CA GLN A 54 -10.39 30.72 -13.15
C GLN A 54 -10.02 31.34 -14.51
N TYR A 55 -10.49 30.76 -15.63
CA TYR A 55 -10.18 31.19 -16.98
C TYR A 55 -10.67 32.62 -17.26
N GLN A 56 -9.79 33.43 -17.85
CA GLN A 56 -10.04 34.82 -18.22
C GLN A 56 -9.95 35.00 -19.74
N THR A 57 -11.08 35.03 -20.40
CA THR A 57 -11.20 35.07 -21.87
C THR A 57 -10.53 36.28 -22.52
N GLU A 58 -10.34 37.38 -21.79
CA GLU A 58 -9.77 38.62 -22.37
C GLU A 58 -8.22 38.62 -22.39
N THR A 59 -7.58 37.74 -21.61
CA THR A 59 -6.14 37.76 -21.40
C THR A 59 -5.44 36.42 -21.59
N GLU A 60 -6.21 35.34 -21.80
CA GLU A 60 -5.67 33.98 -21.84
C GLU A 60 -6.16 33.24 -23.10
N GLU A 61 -5.25 32.48 -23.69
CA GLU A 61 -5.53 31.54 -24.76
C GLU A 61 -5.68 30.14 -24.17
N LEU A 62 -6.81 29.47 -24.43
CA LEU A 62 -7.12 28.16 -23.88
C LEU A 62 -7.20 27.12 -24.99
N ILE A 63 -6.35 26.08 -24.90
CA ILE A 63 -6.32 24.95 -25.82
C ILE A 63 -6.72 23.69 -25.07
N PHE A 64 -7.71 22.95 -25.58
CA PHE A 64 -8.14 21.68 -25.00
C PHE A 64 -7.43 20.50 -25.65
N TYR A 65 -6.96 19.58 -24.81
CA TYR A 65 -6.48 18.25 -25.21
C TYR A 65 -7.46 17.19 -24.74
N VAL A 66 -8.13 16.50 -25.67
CA VAL A 66 -9.20 15.55 -25.36
C VAL A 66 -8.96 14.19 -25.97
N GLY A 67 -9.42 13.13 -25.31
CA GLY A 67 -9.24 11.75 -25.78
C GLY A 67 -10.44 11.18 -26.55
N GLU A 68 -11.52 11.94 -26.71
CA GLU A 68 -12.75 11.48 -27.35
C GLU A 68 -13.27 12.51 -28.36
N LYS A 69 -13.70 12.01 -29.55
CA LYS A 69 -14.15 12.82 -30.64
C LYS A 69 -15.36 13.69 -30.29
N ALA A 70 -16.29 13.16 -29.47
CA ALA A 70 -17.47 13.91 -29.04
C ALA A 70 -17.09 15.17 -28.23
N TYR A 71 -16.05 15.11 -27.39
CA TYR A 71 -15.54 16.28 -26.68
C TYR A 71 -14.94 17.32 -27.64
N LYS A 72 -14.20 16.85 -28.62
CA LYS A 72 -13.64 17.74 -29.64
C LYS A 72 -14.74 18.50 -30.39
N GLU A 73 -15.73 17.79 -30.92
CA GLU A 73 -16.83 18.39 -31.68
C GLU A 73 -17.62 19.43 -30.88
N GLU A 74 -17.91 19.13 -29.61
CA GLU A 74 -18.66 20.03 -28.74
C GLU A 74 -17.87 21.27 -28.32
N LEU A 75 -16.58 21.17 -28.07
CA LEU A 75 -15.74 22.29 -27.67
C LEU A 75 -15.39 23.17 -28.86
N GLU A 76 -15.09 22.59 -30.04
CA GLU A 76 -14.88 23.35 -31.29
C GLU A 76 -16.13 24.13 -31.70
N ALA A 77 -17.34 23.55 -31.54
CA ALA A 77 -18.60 24.24 -31.79
C ALA A 77 -18.81 25.48 -30.89
N ARG A 78 -18.10 25.57 -29.76
CA ARG A 78 -18.11 26.70 -28.83
C ARG A 78 -16.92 27.66 -29.03
N GLY A 79 -16.12 27.44 -30.09
CA GLY A 79 -15.04 28.33 -30.47
C GLY A 79 -13.71 28.09 -29.79
N PHE A 80 -13.52 26.95 -29.09
CA PHE A 80 -12.23 26.60 -28.49
C PHE A 80 -11.32 25.87 -29.49
N GLU A 81 -10.02 26.09 -29.37
CA GLU A 81 -9.01 25.25 -30.01
C GLU A 81 -8.90 23.90 -29.32
N VAL A 82 -9.00 22.79 -30.08
CA VAL A 82 -9.04 21.44 -29.49
C VAL A 82 -8.14 20.47 -30.25
N HIS A 83 -7.24 19.83 -29.51
CA HIS A 83 -6.43 18.74 -29.99
C HIS A 83 -7.00 17.40 -29.56
N LEU A 84 -7.28 16.51 -30.50
CA LEU A 84 -7.69 15.14 -30.24
C LEU A 84 -6.46 14.26 -30.04
N GLU A 85 -6.25 13.80 -28.83
CA GLU A 85 -5.15 12.88 -28.48
C GLU A 85 -5.60 11.42 -28.64
N GLU A 86 -5.08 10.75 -29.65
CA GLU A 86 -5.31 9.32 -29.81
C GLU A 86 -4.62 8.50 -28.70
N ARG A 87 -5.21 7.38 -28.35
CA ARG A 87 -4.62 6.44 -27.37
C ARG A 87 -3.34 5.83 -27.94
N ARG A 88 -2.18 6.36 -27.56
CA ARG A 88 -0.85 5.97 -28.09
C ARG A 88 -0.58 4.48 -28.15
N PHE A 89 -1.12 3.70 -27.21
CA PHE A 89 -0.88 2.25 -27.12
C PHE A 89 -2.17 1.43 -27.28
N GLY A 90 -3.28 2.02 -27.66
CA GLY A 90 -4.59 1.36 -27.73
C GLY A 90 -5.11 0.87 -26.38
N ILE A 91 -4.55 1.34 -25.25
CA ILE A 91 -4.86 0.88 -23.90
C ILE A 91 -5.80 1.87 -23.23
N SER A 92 -6.86 1.34 -22.62
CA SER A 92 -7.81 2.11 -21.81
C SER A 92 -7.64 1.82 -20.31
N ALA A 93 -8.11 2.77 -19.49
CA ALA A 93 -8.19 2.56 -18.04
C ALA A 93 -9.07 1.34 -17.66
N THR A 94 -10.08 1.02 -18.47
CA THR A 94 -10.92 -0.18 -18.30
C THR A 94 -10.09 -1.45 -18.48
N MET A 95 -9.33 -1.55 -19.58
CA MET A 95 -8.44 -2.70 -19.82
C MET A 95 -7.44 -2.90 -18.68
N ILE A 96 -6.88 -1.81 -18.13
CA ILE A 96 -5.98 -1.86 -16.97
C ILE A 96 -6.72 -2.41 -15.75
N ARG A 97 -7.92 -1.93 -15.45
CA ARG A 97 -8.72 -2.42 -14.30
C ARG A 97 -9.10 -3.89 -14.41
N GLU A 98 -9.40 -4.36 -15.61
CA GLU A 98 -9.75 -5.76 -15.90
C GLU A 98 -8.53 -6.69 -15.79
N ASN A 99 -7.36 -6.25 -16.22
CA ASN A 99 -6.13 -7.06 -16.16
C ASN A 99 -4.89 -6.21 -15.84
N PRO A 100 -4.73 -5.75 -14.59
CA PRO A 100 -3.63 -4.89 -14.22
C PRO A 100 -2.25 -5.53 -14.40
N SER A 101 -2.12 -6.84 -14.19
CA SER A 101 -0.84 -7.54 -14.35
C SER A 101 -0.34 -7.50 -15.80
N LYS A 102 -1.24 -7.70 -16.77
CA LYS A 102 -0.91 -7.62 -18.22
C LYS A 102 -0.46 -6.22 -18.62
N TYR A 103 -1.07 -5.20 -18.04
CA TYR A 103 -0.83 -3.81 -18.40
C TYR A 103 0.01 -3.04 -17.38
N TRP A 104 0.73 -3.74 -16.49
CA TRP A 104 1.46 -3.16 -15.37
C TRP A 104 2.38 -1.99 -15.74
N LYS A 105 3.13 -2.11 -16.83
CA LYS A 105 4.05 -1.08 -17.29
C LYS A 105 3.38 0.25 -17.70
N TYR A 106 2.08 0.20 -17.96
CA TYR A 106 1.29 1.38 -18.35
C TYR A 106 0.56 2.02 -17.16
N ILE A 107 0.68 1.44 -15.97
CA ILE A 107 0.10 2.00 -14.75
C ILE A 107 1.09 3.02 -14.18
N ALA A 108 0.64 4.28 -14.06
CA ALA A 108 1.45 5.31 -13.42
C ALA A 108 1.80 4.90 -11.99
N GLN A 109 3.03 5.20 -11.57
CA GLN A 109 3.62 4.72 -10.32
C GLN A 109 2.70 4.86 -9.09
N PRO A 110 2.06 6.01 -8.81
CA PRO A 110 1.21 6.17 -7.65
C PRO A 110 -0.05 5.29 -7.66
N PHE A 111 -0.50 4.87 -8.86
CA PHE A 111 -1.67 4.00 -8.99
C PHE A 111 -1.35 2.52 -8.80
N ARG A 112 -0.08 2.12 -8.88
CA ARG A 112 0.34 0.71 -8.75
C ARG A 112 -0.02 0.11 -7.40
N ARG A 113 0.02 0.91 -6.32
CA ARG A 113 -0.37 0.47 -4.98
C ARG A 113 -1.80 -0.07 -4.90
N GLN A 114 -2.68 0.39 -5.79
CA GLN A 114 -4.08 -0.07 -5.84
C GLN A 114 -4.21 -1.49 -6.42
N PHE A 115 -3.27 -1.90 -7.26
CA PHE A 115 -3.31 -3.14 -8.01
C PHE A 115 -2.26 -4.16 -7.54
N THR A 116 -1.41 -3.78 -6.58
CA THR A 116 -0.39 -4.66 -6.01
C THR A 116 -1.04 -5.77 -5.21
N LYS A 117 -0.69 -7.01 -5.56
CA LYS A 117 -1.00 -8.19 -4.75
C LYS A 117 0.00 -8.32 -3.61
N LYS A 118 -0.48 -8.74 -2.44
CA LYS A 118 0.32 -8.81 -1.22
C LYS A 118 0.19 -10.18 -0.58
N VAL A 119 1.34 -10.85 -0.42
CA VAL A 119 1.45 -12.13 0.24
C VAL A 119 2.16 -11.94 1.57
N LEU A 120 1.52 -12.34 2.65
CA LEU A 120 2.09 -12.37 3.99
C LEU A 120 2.54 -13.79 4.32
N ILE A 121 3.75 -13.91 4.85
CA ILE A 121 4.25 -15.14 5.46
C ILE A 121 4.40 -14.87 6.95
N MET A 122 3.66 -15.58 7.78
CA MET A 122 3.65 -15.40 9.23
C MET A 122 3.79 -16.72 9.98
N GLY A 123 4.06 -16.64 11.26
CA GLY A 123 4.30 -17.76 12.16
C GLY A 123 5.38 -17.43 13.18
N SER A 124 5.63 -18.30 14.15
CA SER A 124 6.63 -18.11 15.21
C SER A 124 8.07 -18.10 14.67
N ALA A 125 9.04 -17.78 15.51
CA ALA A 125 10.46 -17.76 15.12
C ALA A 125 10.98 -19.15 14.71
N SER A 126 12.06 -19.17 13.93
CA SER A 126 12.77 -20.39 13.49
C SER A 126 11.99 -21.36 12.59
N ASN A 127 10.91 -20.92 11.92
CA ASN A 127 10.07 -21.78 11.08
C ASN A 127 10.41 -21.70 9.59
N GLY A 128 11.50 -21.05 9.20
CA GLY A 128 11.90 -20.92 7.80
C GLY A 128 11.13 -19.87 6.99
N LYS A 129 10.33 -19.00 7.64
CA LYS A 129 9.57 -17.91 6.99
C LYS A 129 10.42 -17.06 6.05
N THR A 130 11.55 -16.57 6.55
CA THR A 130 12.46 -15.70 5.80
C THR A 130 13.04 -16.40 4.57
N THR A 131 13.34 -17.69 4.69
CA THR A 131 13.81 -18.50 3.55
C THR A 131 12.71 -18.63 2.50
N LEU A 132 11.49 -19.01 2.93
CA LEU A 132 10.33 -19.10 2.05
C LEU A 132 10.02 -17.76 1.37
N ALA A 133 10.04 -16.65 2.14
CA ALA A 133 9.80 -15.32 1.62
C ALA A 133 10.81 -14.93 0.51
N LYS A 134 12.09 -15.17 0.76
CA LYS A 134 13.16 -14.91 -0.22
C LYS A 134 13.07 -15.80 -1.45
N ASP A 135 12.71 -17.06 -1.30
CA ASP A 135 12.58 -18.00 -2.41
C ASP A 135 11.37 -17.67 -3.29
N LEU A 136 10.22 -17.35 -2.69
CA LEU A 136 9.06 -16.87 -3.43
C LEU A 136 9.33 -15.53 -4.12
N ALA A 137 10.00 -14.60 -3.43
CA ALA A 137 10.38 -13.32 -4.02
C ALA A 137 11.27 -13.49 -5.24
N ARG A 138 12.27 -14.39 -5.17
CA ARG A 138 13.14 -14.72 -6.28
C ARG A 138 12.39 -15.40 -7.43
N PHE A 139 11.50 -16.34 -7.09
CA PHE A 139 10.73 -17.08 -8.09
C PHE A 139 9.78 -16.18 -8.90
N TYR A 140 9.14 -15.22 -8.23
CA TYR A 140 8.16 -14.32 -8.84
C TYR A 140 8.73 -12.95 -9.28
N ASP A 141 10.04 -12.74 -9.17
CA ASP A 141 10.69 -11.42 -9.40
C ASP A 141 9.97 -10.29 -8.63
N ALA A 142 9.66 -10.54 -7.36
CA ALA A 142 8.92 -9.65 -6.47
C ALA A 142 9.82 -9.08 -5.37
N PRO A 143 9.63 -7.83 -4.94
CA PRO A 143 10.29 -7.32 -3.76
C PRO A 143 9.79 -8.03 -2.49
N VAL A 144 10.68 -8.17 -1.51
CA VAL A 144 10.41 -8.80 -0.22
C VAL A 144 10.63 -7.82 0.93
N SER A 145 9.61 -7.65 1.78
CA SER A 145 9.73 -6.98 3.07
C SER A 145 10.18 -8.01 4.11
N LEU A 146 11.40 -7.89 4.59
CA LEU A 146 11.92 -8.77 5.62
C LEU A 146 11.43 -8.33 7.01
N GLU A 147 11.63 -9.17 8.01
CA GLU A 147 11.33 -8.86 9.40
C GLU A 147 12.14 -7.65 9.90
N TYR A 148 11.45 -6.53 10.14
CA TYR A 148 12.09 -5.30 10.61
C TYR A 148 12.68 -5.43 12.01
N ALA A 149 12.09 -6.28 12.86
CA ALA A 149 12.59 -6.52 14.22
C ALA A 149 14.06 -6.93 14.20
N ARG A 150 14.48 -7.77 13.26
CA ARG A 150 15.88 -8.19 13.12
C ARG A 150 16.83 -7.03 12.82
N GLU A 151 16.46 -6.13 11.91
CA GLU A 151 17.24 -4.93 11.62
C GLU A 151 17.31 -4.01 12.85
N TYR A 152 16.18 -3.82 13.53
CA TYR A 152 16.10 -3.01 14.74
C TYR A 152 16.99 -3.55 15.85
N GLN A 153 16.95 -4.85 16.12
CA GLN A 153 17.74 -5.53 17.16
C GLN A 153 19.24 -5.42 16.87
N ILE A 154 19.66 -5.66 15.64
CA ILE A 154 21.08 -5.51 15.24
C ILE A 154 21.55 -4.07 15.46
N LYS A 155 20.77 -3.10 15.02
CA LYS A 155 21.11 -1.68 15.11
C LYS A 155 21.24 -1.18 16.56
N ASN A 156 20.36 -1.67 17.44
CA ASN A 156 20.30 -1.22 18.83
C ASN A 156 21.06 -2.18 19.78
N ASN A 157 21.54 -3.32 19.28
CA ASN A 157 22.18 -4.38 20.03
C ASN A 157 21.33 -4.89 21.23
N VAL A 158 20.05 -5.18 20.96
CA VAL A 158 19.06 -5.66 21.93
C VAL A 158 18.51 -7.02 21.54
N ARG A 159 18.24 -7.89 22.50
CA ARG A 159 17.64 -9.21 22.30
C ARG A 159 16.12 -9.17 22.46
N ASP A 160 15.44 -10.26 22.11
CA ASP A 160 13.99 -10.39 22.23
C ASP A 160 13.48 -10.08 23.64
N ASP A 161 14.16 -10.61 24.66
CA ASP A 161 13.83 -10.47 26.07
C ASP A 161 14.21 -9.11 26.70
N GLU A 162 14.92 -8.26 25.96
CA GLU A 162 15.33 -6.92 26.38
C GLU A 162 14.47 -5.80 25.78
N LEU A 163 13.55 -6.15 24.86
CA LEU A 163 12.67 -5.20 24.21
C LEU A 163 11.68 -4.58 25.21
N THR A 164 11.55 -3.27 25.15
CA THR A 164 10.61 -2.50 25.98
C THR A 164 9.32 -2.18 25.21
N PRO A 165 8.22 -1.77 25.88
CA PRO A 165 7.02 -1.30 25.19
C PRO A 165 7.29 -0.23 24.12
N LYS A 166 8.24 0.67 24.38
CA LYS A 166 8.66 1.70 23.44
C LYS A 166 9.29 1.11 22.16
N ASP A 167 10.06 0.03 22.28
CA ASP A 167 10.68 -0.63 21.14
C ASP A 167 9.60 -1.23 20.23
N TYR A 168 8.56 -1.82 20.79
CA TYR A 168 7.45 -2.37 20.03
C TYR A 168 6.67 -1.34 19.20
N TYR A 169 6.61 -0.08 19.64
CA TYR A 169 6.08 1.01 18.77
C TYR A 169 6.92 1.16 17.52
N TYR A 170 8.25 1.18 17.66
CA TYR A 170 9.16 1.29 16.53
C TYR A 170 9.09 0.05 15.63
N LEU A 171 8.92 -1.13 16.21
CA LEU A 171 8.75 -2.38 15.44
C LEU A 171 7.48 -2.36 14.60
N LEU A 172 6.34 -1.96 15.17
CA LEU A 172 5.08 -1.82 14.44
C LEU A 172 5.21 -0.82 13.28
N LEU A 173 5.68 0.38 13.57
CA LEU A 173 5.80 1.45 12.57
C LEU A 173 6.83 1.10 11.50
N GLY A 174 7.97 0.54 11.90
CA GLY A 174 9.06 0.19 11.00
C GLY A 174 8.66 -0.91 10.02
N GLN A 175 8.00 -1.96 10.49
CA GLN A 175 7.51 -3.05 9.63
C GLN A 175 6.48 -2.54 8.63
N TYR A 176 5.52 -1.74 9.07
CA TYR A 176 4.50 -1.15 8.21
C TYR A 176 5.10 -0.19 7.16
N ASP A 177 5.99 0.71 7.59
CA ASP A 177 6.66 1.68 6.70
C ASP A 177 7.52 0.98 5.64
N GLN A 178 8.32 -0.01 6.05
CA GLN A 178 9.16 -0.80 5.15
C GLN A 178 8.32 -1.50 4.06
N THR A 179 7.24 -2.16 4.44
CA THR A 179 6.33 -2.83 3.51
C THR A 179 5.65 -1.82 2.58
N SER A 180 5.21 -0.68 3.11
CA SER A 180 4.56 0.38 2.34
C SER A 180 5.50 1.00 1.31
N LYS A 181 6.76 1.24 1.68
CA LYS A 181 7.80 1.75 0.77
C LYS A 181 8.07 0.78 -0.39
N LEU A 182 8.05 -0.53 -0.15
CA LEU A 182 8.21 -1.52 -1.20
C LEU A 182 7.01 -1.55 -2.16
N ILE A 183 5.79 -1.41 -1.65
CA ILE A 183 4.58 -1.30 -2.47
C ILE A 183 4.69 -0.08 -3.41
N ASP A 184 5.23 1.02 -2.92
CA ASP A 184 5.38 2.27 -3.66
C ASP A 184 6.67 2.35 -4.50
N SER A 185 7.55 1.36 -4.40
CA SER A 185 8.83 1.35 -5.10
C SER A 185 8.72 1.00 -6.58
N SER A 186 9.72 1.37 -7.36
CA SER A 186 9.88 0.96 -8.76
C SER A 186 10.16 -0.55 -8.91
N ALA A 187 10.61 -1.22 -7.84
CA ALA A 187 10.84 -2.66 -7.81
C ALA A 187 9.51 -3.46 -7.79
N ASN A 188 8.40 -2.83 -7.40
CA ASN A 188 7.09 -3.47 -7.40
C ASN A 188 6.61 -3.73 -8.83
N ARG A 189 6.42 -4.99 -9.16
CA ARG A 189 5.93 -5.49 -10.46
C ARG A 189 4.53 -6.10 -10.38
N GLY A 190 3.78 -5.77 -9.34
CA GLY A 190 2.40 -6.22 -9.12
C GLY A 190 2.26 -7.22 -7.98
N LEU A 191 3.36 -7.64 -7.36
CA LEU A 191 3.39 -8.53 -6.21
C LEU A 191 4.42 -8.02 -5.19
N VAL A 192 4.07 -8.05 -3.91
CA VAL A 192 4.98 -7.82 -2.78
C VAL A 192 4.81 -8.97 -1.80
N ILE A 193 5.93 -9.49 -1.31
CA ILE A 193 5.97 -10.56 -0.30
C ILE A 193 6.47 -9.96 1.01
N ALA A 194 5.79 -10.23 2.11
CA ALA A 194 6.19 -9.78 3.44
C ALA A 194 6.51 -10.99 4.33
N ASP A 195 7.69 -10.94 4.94
CA ASP A 195 8.08 -11.80 6.05
C ASP A 195 7.70 -11.09 7.34
N THR A 196 6.57 -11.47 7.89
CA THR A 196 5.94 -10.88 9.08
C THR A 196 5.14 -9.59 8.84
N ASN A 197 4.34 -9.21 9.84
CA ASN A 197 3.49 -8.02 9.85
C ASN A 197 3.16 -7.58 11.29
N SER A 198 2.23 -6.61 11.43
CA SER A 198 1.79 -6.08 12.73
C SER A 198 1.17 -7.14 13.67
N LEU A 199 0.49 -8.17 13.15
CA LEU A 199 -0.07 -9.26 13.97
C LEU A 199 1.02 -10.03 14.72
N VAL A 200 2.13 -10.34 14.04
CA VAL A 200 3.26 -11.04 14.66
C VAL A 200 3.93 -10.17 15.72
N THR A 201 4.10 -8.87 15.42
CA THR A 201 4.63 -7.90 16.40
C THR A 201 3.73 -7.81 17.65
N LYS A 202 2.39 -7.77 17.45
CA LYS A 202 1.43 -7.80 18.57
C LYS A 202 1.56 -9.09 19.38
N GLY A 203 1.66 -10.24 18.73
CA GLY A 203 1.82 -11.51 19.42
C GLY A 203 3.07 -11.55 20.31
N TYR A 204 4.20 -11.03 19.83
CA TYR A 204 5.41 -10.92 20.67
C TYR A 204 5.27 -9.87 21.78
N TYR A 205 4.60 -8.74 21.51
CA TYR A 205 4.29 -7.76 22.56
C TYR A 205 3.49 -8.41 23.70
N ASP A 206 2.42 -9.13 23.37
CA ASP A 206 1.57 -9.79 24.36
C ASP A 206 2.36 -10.84 25.15
N TYR A 207 3.16 -11.64 24.44
CA TYR A 207 3.97 -12.67 25.10
C TYR A 207 4.94 -12.08 26.13
N TYR A 208 5.72 -11.05 25.74
CA TYR A 208 6.74 -10.52 26.64
C TYR A 208 6.20 -9.53 27.68
N MET A 209 5.14 -8.77 27.37
CA MET A 209 4.63 -7.76 28.28
C MET A 209 3.57 -8.30 29.24
N GLU A 210 2.74 -9.23 28.81
CA GLU A 210 1.64 -9.77 29.64
C GLU A 210 2.05 -11.04 30.39
N VAL A 211 2.75 -11.96 29.72
CA VAL A 211 3.12 -13.28 30.32
C VAL A 211 4.29 -13.15 31.29
N GLU A 212 5.27 -12.31 30.98
CA GLU A 212 6.46 -12.11 31.79
C GLU A 212 6.34 -10.98 32.84
N GLY A 213 5.16 -10.35 32.94
CA GLY A 213 4.86 -9.34 33.96
C GLY A 213 5.63 -8.03 33.82
N GLN A 214 6.00 -7.67 32.61
CA GLN A 214 6.66 -6.40 32.30
C GLN A 214 5.68 -5.21 32.34
N ASP A 215 6.20 -3.99 32.10
CA ASP A 215 5.43 -2.74 32.20
C ASP A 215 4.29 -2.67 31.16
N THR A 216 3.06 -2.78 31.61
CA THR A 216 1.85 -2.68 30.80
C THR A 216 1.28 -1.24 30.71
N SER A 217 1.98 -0.25 31.28
CA SER A 217 1.48 1.13 31.36
C SER A 217 1.19 1.78 29.98
N MET A 218 1.76 1.24 28.92
CA MET A 218 1.58 1.73 27.55
C MET A 218 0.69 0.82 26.68
N THR A 219 0.09 -0.22 27.24
CA THR A 219 -0.67 -1.23 26.48
C THR A 219 -1.82 -0.62 25.66
N ASP A 220 -2.65 0.23 26.27
CA ASP A 220 -3.76 0.86 25.57
C ASP A 220 -3.30 1.69 24.35
N THR A 221 -2.18 2.39 24.48
CA THR A 221 -1.62 3.20 23.39
C THR A 221 -1.07 2.30 22.28
N PHE A 222 -0.40 1.22 22.66
CA PHE A 222 0.11 0.23 21.72
C PHE A 222 -1.04 -0.43 20.94
N ASP A 223 -2.10 -0.87 21.62
CA ASP A 223 -3.26 -1.51 21.02
C ASP A 223 -3.99 -0.58 20.06
N ASN A 224 -4.15 0.70 20.42
CA ASN A 224 -4.73 1.69 19.50
C ASN A 224 -3.89 1.89 18.24
N LEU A 225 -2.56 1.94 18.37
CA LEU A 225 -1.64 2.01 17.23
C LEU A 225 -1.71 0.75 16.38
N PHE A 226 -1.68 -0.43 17.02
CA PHE A 226 -1.79 -1.72 16.36
C PHE A 226 -3.08 -1.82 15.53
N VAL A 227 -4.25 -1.52 16.11
CA VAL A 227 -5.53 -1.53 15.40
C VAL A 227 -5.52 -0.56 14.23
N SER A 228 -4.94 0.64 14.40
CA SER A 228 -4.81 1.62 13.33
C SER A 228 -3.98 1.10 12.16
N ILE A 229 -2.86 0.44 12.42
CA ILE A 229 -1.98 -0.15 11.40
C ILE A 229 -2.67 -1.36 10.76
N LEU A 230 -3.20 -2.28 11.55
CA LEU A 230 -3.88 -3.48 11.07
C LEU A 230 -5.02 -3.14 10.12
N SER A 231 -5.77 -2.07 10.40
CA SER A 231 -6.84 -1.60 9.50
C SER A 231 -6.36 -1.22 8.10
N LYS A 232 -5.07 -0.93 7.92
CA LYS A 232 -4.44 -0.57 6.64
C LYS A 232 -3.74 -1.76 5.98
N GLU A 233 -3.35 -2.76 6.76
CA GLU A 233 -2.77 -3.98 6.25
C GLU A 233 -3.86 -4.86 5.64
N LYS A 234 -3.82 -5.02 4.31
CA LYS A 234 -4.73 -5.91 3.58
C LYS A 234 -3.90 -6.88 2.78
N TRP A 235 -4.06 -8.15 3.07
CA TRP A 235 -3.32 -9.22 2.42
C TRP A 235 -4.23 -9.99 1.47
N ASP A 236 -3.73 -10.28 0.25
CA ASP A 236 -4.44 -11.12 -0.73
C ASP A 236 -4.28 -12.61 -0.40
N LEU A 237 -3.15 -12.98 0.22
CA LEU A 237 -2.86 -14.33 0.69
C LEU A 237 -2.03 -14.28 1.96
N ILE A 238 -2.39 -15.12 2.94
CA ILE A 238 -1.62 -15.32 4.17
C ILE A 238 -1.15 -16.78 4.20
N LEU A 239 0.16 -16.98 4.27
CA LEU A 239 0.80 -18.27 4.48
C LEU A 239 1.26 -18.37 5.92
N PHE A 240 0.59 -19.21 6.69
CA PHE A 240 0.96 -19.48 8.07
C PHE A 240 1.91 -20.67 8.13
N VAL A 241 3.14 -20.44 8.62
CA VAL A 241 4.17 -21.48 8.69
C VAL A 241 4.23 -22.05 10.11
N GLN A 242 3.87 -23.32 10.23
CA GLN A 242 3.92 -24.04 11.49
C GLN A 242 5.35 -24.29 11.97
N PRO A 243 5.57 -24.44 13.28
CA PRO A 243 6.88 -24.80 13.82
C PRO A 243 7.33 -26.19 13.34
N ILE A 244 8.35 -26.21 12.49
CA ILE A 244 9.01 -27.43 12.01
C ILE A 244 10.52 -27.34 12.25
N GLY A 245 11.09 -28.44 12.73
CA GLY A 245 12.53 -28.51 12.94
C GLY A 245 13.03 -27.86 14.24
N SER A 246 14.34 -27.75 14.36
CA SER A 246 14.99 -27.21 15.55
C SER A 246 14.96 -25.69 15.60
N TYR A 247 14.87 -25.16 16.81
CA TYR A 247 15.01 -23.72 17.05
C TYR A 247 16.48 -23.31 16.92
N VAL A 248 16.75 -22.23 16.17
CA VAL A 248 18.11 -21.79 15.88
C VAL A 248 18.45 -20.54 16.69
N ASN A 249 19.54 -20.60 17.45
CA ASN A 249 20.09 -19.43 18.11
C ASN A 249 20.84 -18.56 17.10
N ASP A 250 20.43 -17.31 16.93
CA ASP A 250 21.08 -16.33 16.06
C ASP A 250 21.72 -15.17 16.83
N GLY A 251 21.77 -15.30 18.17
CA GLY A 251 22.37 -14.32 19.08
C GLY A 251 21.42 -13.24 19.58
N PHE A 252 20.23 -13.09 18.97
CA PHE A 252 19.22 -12.11 19.38
C PHE A 252 17.94 -12.76 19.93
N ARG A 253 17.71 -14.02 19.60
CA ARG A 253 16.51 -14.77 20.01
C ARG A 253 16.51 -15.14 21.46
N ASP A 254 15.35 -15.03 22.07
CA ASP A 254 15.09 -15.66 23.36
C ASP A 254 15.04 -17.19 23.21
N MET A 255 15.95 -17.87 23.90
CA MET A 255 16.08 -19.31 23.82
C MET A 255 15.02 -20.07 24.65
N THR A 256 14.19 -19.41 25.44
CA THR A 256 13.02 -20.04 26.08
C THR A 256 12.02 -20.55 25.03
N MET A 257 11.94 -19.87 23.89
CA MET A 257 11.15 -20.28 22.71
C MET A 257 11.70 -21.55 22.02
N ALA A 258 12.86 -22.08 22.43
CA ALA A 258 13.36 -23.37 21.95
C ALA A 258 12.56 -24.55 22.52
N ASP A 259 11.87 -24.36 23.63
CA ASP A 259 10.93 -25.34 24.18
C ASP A 259 9.75 -25.55 23.21
N GLU A 260 9.45 -26.81 22.91
CA GLU A 260 8.46 -27.16 21.88
C GLU A 260 7.03 -26.82 22.31
N GLU A 261 6.72 -26.95 23.59
CA GLU A 261 5.38 -26.64 24.12
C GLU A 261 5.15 -25.12 24.11
N ILE A 262 6.13 -24.33 24.54
CA ILE A 262 6.07 -22.85 24.48
C ILE A 262 5.92 -22.38 23.03
N ARG A 263 6.75 -22.88 22.14
CA ARG A 263 6.74 -22.50 20.71
C ARG A 263 5.42 -22.88 20.04
N THR A 264 4.88 -24.06 20.34
CA THR A 264 3.61 -24.51 19.79
C THR A 264 2.45 -23.68 20.33
N SER A 265 2.43 -23.40 21.63
CA SER A 265 1.43 -22.55 22.27
C SER A 265 1.44 -21.15 21.65
N PHE A 266 2.62 -20.54 21.51
CA PHE A 266 2.77 -19.24 20.87
C PHE A 266 2.34 -19.24 19.38
N SER A 267 2.69 -20.31 18.64
CA SER A 267 2.25 -20.47 17.26
C SER A 267 0.72 -20.54 17.13
N ASN A 268 0.06 -21.27 18.05
CA ASN A 268 -1.40 -21.36 18.10
C ASN A 268 -2.03 -20.01 18.44
N TYR A 269 -1.42 -19.24 19.33
CA TYR A 269 -1.85 -17.90 19.65
C TYR A 269 -1.79 -16.98 18.43
N LEU A 270 -0.67 -16.97 17.69
CA LEU A 270 -0.54 -16.22 16.46
C LEU A 270 -1.58 -16.61 15.40
N ASP A 271 -1.93 -17.89 15.32
CA ASP A 271 -2.96 -18.37 14.38
C ASP A 271 -4.37 -17.88 14.75
N GLN A 272 -4.63 -17.66 16.05
CA GLN A 272 -5.90 -17.10 16.54
C GLN A 272 -6.03 -15.59 16.29
N LEU A 273 -4.90 -14.86 16.21
CA LEU A 273 -4.91 -13.42 15.96
C LEU A 273 -5.26 -13.03 14.52
N ARG A 274 -5.14 -13.94 13.58
CA ARG A 274 -5.42 -13.67 12.15
C ARG A 274 -6.90 -13.83 11.80
#